data_7b64db9ffafc9f07a4c11162a9736e8c
#
_entry.id   7b64db9ffafc9f07a4c11162a9736e8c
#
_cell.length_a   1.000
_cell.length_b   1.000
_cell.length_c   1.000
_cell.angle_alpha   90.00
_cell.angle_beta   90.00
_cell.angle_gamma   90.00
#
_symmetry.space_group_name_H-M   'P 1'
#
loop_
_entity.id
_entity.type
_entity.pdbx_description
1 polymer ?
#
loop_
_entity_poly.entity_id
_entity_poly.type
_entity_poly.pdbx_seq_one_letter_code
_entity_poly.pdbx_strand_id
1 'polypeptide(L)'
;MVFEHCNHLGDIELEKKETPGCRLYQVPSGEWVPSITSVTSFYNRQIFIDWRKRVGIEEANRITKKATARGTDFHEAAQAYLENKELNWDDYMPATKFMFHHATPYLDKINNIHAIE
;
A
#
# COMPACT_ATOMS: atom_id res chain seq x y z
N MET A 1 -16.26 4.86 14.21
CA MET A 1 -15.36 6.00 14.42
C MET A 1 -15.36 6.90 13.20
N VAL A 2 -15.30 8.18 13.37
CA VAL A 2 -15.18 9.15 12.27
C VAL A 2 -13.83 9.82 12.35
N PHE A 3 -13.06 9.78 11.26
CA PHE A 3 -11.73 10.40 11.17
C PHE A 3 -11.84 11.85 10.71
N GLU A 4 -11.06 12.71 11.34
CA GLU A 4 -10.93 14.11 10.93
C GLU A 4 -9.87 14.23 9.83
N HIS A 5 -10.19 14.97 8.78
CA HIS A 5 -9.33 15.23 7.66
C HIS A 5 -8.89 16.69 7.65
N CYS A 6 -7.58 16.90 7.50
CA CYS A 6 -6.98 18.23 7.47
C CYS A 6 -6.46 18.50 6.05
N ASN A 7 -7.10 19.40 5.33
CA ASN A 7 -6.73 19.69 3.93
C ASN A 7 -5.73 20.85 3.82
N HIS A 8 -4.67 20.82 4.63
CA HIS A 8 -3.61 21.85 4.58
C HIS A 8 -2.73 21.78 3.34
N LEU A 9 -2.61 20.58 2.77
CA LEU A 9 -1.75 20.32 1.61
C LEU A 9 -2.50 20.49 0.27
N GLY A 10 -3.85 20.66 0.33
CA GLY A 10 -4.70 20.65 -0.85
C GLY A 10 -4.77 19.27 -1.49
N ASP A 11 -5.35 19.21 -2.69
CA ASP A 11 -5.37 17.99 -3.49
C ASP A 11 -4.02 17.81 -4.16
N ILE A 12 -3.28 16.80 -3.72
CA ILE A 12 -1.97 16.47 -4.29
C ILE A 12 -2.15 15.31 -5.25
N GLU A 13 -2.04 15.59 -6.54
CA GLU A 13 -1.92 14.58 -7.58
C GLU A 13 -0.56 14.70 -8.22
N LEU A 14 0.22 13.62 -8.19
CA LEU A 14 1.52 13.54 -8.83
C LEU A 14 1.45 12.56 -10.01
N GLU A 15 2.05 12.93 -11.12
CA GLU A 15 2.24 11.99 -12.22
C GLU A 15 3.14 10.84 -11.78
N LYS A 16 2.74 9.64 -12.16
CA LYS A 16 3.41 8.40 -11.81
C LYS A 16 3.95 7.72 -13.04
N LYS A 17 5.18 7.23 -12.96
CA LYS A 17 5.81 6.45 -14.02
C LYS A 17 6.37 5.17 -13.42
N GLU A 18 5.99 4.03 -13.98
CA GLU A 18 6.54 2.74 -13.60
C GLU A 18 7.64 2.31 -14.55
N THR A 19 8.81 2.02 -14.00
CA THR A 19 9.93 1.41 -14.70
C THR A 19 10.23 0.06 -14.05
N PRO A 20 10.93 -0.88 -14.73
CA PRO A 20 11.32 -2.14 -14.10
C PRO A 20 12.09 -1.90 -12.79
N GLY A 21 11.50 -2.32 -11.67
CA GLY A 21 12.09 -2.23 -10.34
C GLY A 21 12.00 -0.87 -9.66
N CYS A 22 11.35 0.13 -10.26
CA CYS A 22 11.24 1.45 -9.66
C CYS A 22 9.94 2.16 -10.07
N ARG A 23 9.27 2.77 -9.10
CA ARG A 23 8.16 3.69 -9.33
C ARG A 23 8.64 5.10 -9.09
N LEU A 24 8.44 5.98 -10.06
CA LEU A 24 8.83 7.38 -10.02
C LEU A 24 7.60 8.28 -9.93
N TYR A 25 7.72 9.36 -9.19
CA TYR A 25 6.73 10.43 -9.13
C TYR A 25 7.34 11.74 -9.57
N GLN A 26 6.60 12.52 -10.36
CA GLN A 26 7.02 13.85 -10.74
C GLN A 26 6.62 14.86 -9.66
N VAL A 27 7.60 15.53 -9.07
CA VAL A 27 7.36 16.59 -8.08
C VAL A 27 7.10 17.92 -8.77
N PRO A 28 6.55 18.95 -8.05
CA PRO A 28 6.19 20.23 -8.67
C PRO A 28 7.34 20.94 -9.38
N SER A 29 8.59 20.70 -9.01
CA SER A 29 9.77 21.24 -9.69
C SER A 29 10.03 20.64 -11.08
N GLY A 30 9.29 19.58 -11.46
CA GLY A 30 9.46 18.83 -12.70
C GLY A 30 10.41 17.62 -12.59
N GLU A 31 11.10 17.46 -11.48
CA GLU A 31 11.99 16.33 -11.25
C GLU A 31 11.21 15.03 -10.97
N TRP A 32 11.78 13.92 -11.39
CA TRP A 32 11.26 12.59 -11.09
C TRP A 32 12.02 11.99 -9.92
N VAL A 33 11.29 11.61 -8.88
CA VAL A 33 11.84 11.01 -7.66
C VAL A 33 11.29 9.60 -7.43
N PRO A 34 12.11 8.67 -6.89
CA PRO A 34 11.62 7.33 -6.60
C PRO A 34 10.65 7.34 -5.43
N SER A 35 9.69 6.39 -5.44
CA SER A 35 8.83 6.16 -4.29
C SER A 35 9.64 5.64 -3.10
N ILE A 36 9.15 5.87 -1.88
CA ILE A 36 9.81 5.36 -0.67
C ILE A 36 9.94 3.83 -0.70
N THR A 37 8.94 3.13 -1.23
CA THR A 37 8.98 1.67 -1.35
C THR A 37 10.02 1.21 -2.37
N SER A 38 10.26 1.97 -3.44
CA SER A 38 11.35 1.69 -4.38
C SER A 38 12.71 1.82 -3.71
N VAL A 39 12.90 2.83 -2.86
CA VAL A 39 14.14 3.02 -2.10
C VAL A 39 14.36 1.88 -1.11
N THR A 40 13.35 1.54 -0.32
CA THR A 40 13.46 0.46 0.68
C THR A 40 13.65 -0.91 0.02
N SER A 41 13.01 -1.16 -1.11
CA SER A 41 13.17 -2.40 -1.88
C SER A 41 14.58 -2.58 -2.42
N PHE A 42 15.27 -1.49 -2.73
CA PHE A 42 16.66 -1.55 -3.18
C PHE A 42 17.58 -2.19 -2.12
N TYR A 43 17.43 -1.80 -0.86
CA TYR A 43 18.22 -2.36 0.23
C TYR A 43 17.90 -3.83 0.52
N ASN A 44 16.69 -4.26 0.27
CA ASN A 44 16.24 -5.64 0.53
C ASN A 44 16.34 -6.55 -0.71
N ARG A 45 16.83 -6.03 -1.81
CA ARG A 45 16.84 -6.73 -3.10
C ARG A 45 17.56 -8.07 -3.04
N GLN A 46 18.73 -8.12 -2.41
CA GLN A 46 19.54 -9.35 -2.36
C GLN A 46 18.85 -10.44 -1.54
N ILE A 47 18.25 -10.08 -0.43
CA ILE A 47 17.47 -11.00 0.42
C ILE A 47 16.33 -11.63 -0.40
N PHE A 48 15.64 -10.83 -1.18
CA PHE A 48 14.53 -11.28 -2.01
C PHE A 48 14.99 -12.19 -3.15
N ILE A 49 16.10 -11.86 -3.80
CA ILE A 49 16.70 -12.70 -4.85
C ILE A 49 17.11 -14.07 -4.28
N ASP A 50 17.76 -14.09 -3.12
CA ASP A 50 18.20 -15.33 -2.47
C ASP A 50 17.00 -16.19 -2.04
N TRP A 51 15.96 -15.57 -1.52
CA TRP A 51 14.72 -16.27 -1.20
C TRP A 51 14.08 -16.91 -2.43
N ARG A 52 13.99 -16.16 -3.54
CA ARG A 52 13.44 -16.67 -4.81
C ARG A 52 14.22 -17.87 -5.34
N LYS A 53 15.54 -17.84 -5.25
CA LYS A 53 16.41 -18.97 -5.63
C LYS A 53 16.18 -20.20 -4.74
N ARG A 54 15.99 -19.98 -3.44
CA ARG A 54 15.79 -21.06 -2.48
C ARG A 54 14.46 -21.79 -2.66
N VAL A 55 13.36 -21.06 -2.87
CA VAL A 55 12.01 -21.64 -3.00
C VAL A 55 11.67 -22.05 -4.42
N GLY A 56 12.40 -21.57 -5.43
CA GLY A 56 12.11 -21.76 -6.85
C GLY A 56 11.21 -20.67 -7.42
N ILE A 57 11.39 -20.40 -8.73
CA ILE A 57 10.73 -19.26 -9.40
C ILE A 57 9.22 -19.42 -9.43
N GLU A 58 8.68 -20.58 -9.76
CA GLU A 58 7.23 -20.83 -9.85
C GLU A 58 6.55 -20.66 -8.49
N GLU A 59 7.11 -21.25 -7.44
CA GLU A 59 6.58 -21.14 -6.09
C GLU A 59 6.72 -19.71 -5.55
N ALA A 60 7.84 -19.03 -5.80
CA ALA A 60 8.03 -17.64 -5.43
C ALA A 60 6.99 -16.74 -6.11
N ASN A 61 6.71 -16.95 -7.40
CA ASN A 61 5.70 -16.20 -8.14
C ASN A 61 4.29 -16.44 -7.56
N ARG A 62 3.96 -17.68 -7.23
CA ARG A 62 2.69 -18.04 -6.61
C ARG A 62 2.48 -17.33 -5.27
N ILE A 63 3.48 -17.38 -4.41
CA ILE A 63 3.45 -16.74 -3.09
C ILE A 63 3.34 -15.22 -3.23
N THR A 64 4.15 -14.62 -4.10
CA THR A 64 4.16 -13.17 -4.34
C THR A 64 2.81 -12.69 -4.88
N LYS A 65 2.24 -13.38 -5.86
CA LYS A 65 0.94 -13.03 -6.44
C LYS A 65 -0.16 -13.07 -5.39
N LYS A 66 -0.20 -14.11 -4.57
CA LYS A 66 -1.18 -14.27 -3.49
C LYS A 66 -1.03 -13.18 -2.43
N ALA A 67 0.20 -12.90 -2.02
CA ALA A 67 0.49 -11.87 -1.04
C ALA A 67 0.13 -10.47 -1.55
N THR A 68 0.44 -10.16 -2.81
CA THR A 68 0.10 -8.88 -3.45
C THR A 68 -1.41 -8.69 -3.53
N ALA A 69 -2.15 -9.70 -3.98
CA ALA A 69 -3.62 -9.62 -4.06
C ALA A 69 -4.26 -9.37 -2.69
N ARG A 70 -3.79 -10.07 -1.67
CA ARG A 70 -4.26 -9.90 -0.28
C ARG A 70 -3.89 -8.52 0.27
N GLY A 71 -2.68 -8.05 0.01
CA GLY A 71 -2.22 -6.74 0.43
C GLY A 71 -3.02 -5.61 -0.21
N THR A 72 -3.27 -5.68 -1.51
CA THR A 72 -4.08 -4.69 -2.23
C THR A 72 -5.50 -4.63 -1.67
N ASP A 73 -6.12 -5.78 -1.47
CA ASP A 73 -7.48 -5.87 -0.92
C ASP A 73 -7.57 -5.26 0.49
N PHE A 74 -6.60 -5.54 1.34
CA PHE A 74 -6.52 -4.94 2.68
C PHE A 74 -6.29 -3.43 2.64
N HIS A 75 -5.40 -2.95 1.77
CA HIS A 75 -5.13 -1.51 1.63
C HIS A 75 -6.37 -0.74 1.15
N GLU A 76 -7.14 -1.29 0.22
CA GLU A 76 -8.40 -0.69 -0.23
C GLU A 76 -9.41 -0.59 0.91
N ALA A 77 -9.54 -1.64 1.74
CA ALA A 77 -10.41 -1.62 2.91
C ALA A 77 -9.96 -0.58 3.95
N ALA A 78 -8.67 -0.53 4.24
CA ALA A 78 -8.10 0.44 5.19
C ALA A 78 -8.27 1.87 4.69
N GLN A 79 -8.03 2.12 3.42
CA GLN A 79 -8.26 3.43 2.80
C GLN A 79 -9.71 3.87 2.92
N ALA A 80 -10.65 3.01 2.53
CA ALA A 80 -12.09 3.30 2.63
C ALA A 80 -12.50 3.63 4.07
N TYR A 81 -11.97 2.90 5.04
CA TYR A 81 -12.21 3.15 6.46
C TYR A 81 -11.70 4.51 6.90
N LEU A 82 -10.48 4.87 6.56
CA LEU A 82 -9.88 6.16 6.88
C LEU A 82 -10.58 7.33 6.16
N GLU A 83 -11.17 7.08 5.00
CA GLU A 83 -11.98 8.05 4.25
C GLU A 83 -13.43 8.15 4.76
N ASN A 84 -13.78 7.49 5.85
CA ASN A 84 -15.13 7.43 6.43
C ASN A 84 -16.19 6.82 5.51
N LYS A 85 -15.78 5.93 4.60
CA LYS A 85 -16.72 5.18 3.75
C LYS A 85 -17.20 3.93 4.46
N GLU A 86 -18.42 3.51 4.14
CA GLU A 86 -18.92 2.22 4.59
C GLU A 86 -18.20 1.06 3.91
N LEU A 87 -17.90 0.02 4.70
CA LEU A 87 -17.26 -1.20 4.20
C LEU A 87 -18.32 -2.28 4.01
N ASN A 88 -18.47 -2.74 2.78
CA ASN A 88 -19.23 -3.95 2.48
C ASN A 88 -18.25 -5.14 2.40
N TRP A 89 -18.26 -5.99 3.42
CA TRP A 89 -17.32 -7.11 3.51
C TRP A 89 -17.51 -8.18 2.43
N ASP A 90 -18.65 -8.17 1.73
CA ASP A 90 -18.87 -9.05 0.58
C ASP A 90 -17.97 -8.68 -0.62
N ASP A 91 -17.48 -7.44 -0.67
CA ASP A 91 -16.57 -6.96 -1.71
C ASP A 91 -15.10 -7.33 -1.46
N TYR A 92 -14.79 -7.87 -0.28
CA TYR A 92 -13.42 -8.16 0.15
C TYR A 92 -13.22 -9.66 0.44
N MET A 93 -11.97 -10.09 0.37
CA MET A 93 -11.62 -11.47 0.74
C MET A 93 -11.85 -11.73 2.24
N PRO A 94 -12.21 -12.96 2.65
CA PRO A 94 -12.37 -13.29 4.07
C PRO A 94 -11.13 -12.97 4.92
N ALA A 95 -9.93 -13.19 4.38
CA ALA A 95 -8.68 -12.85 5.05
C ALA A 95 -8.55 -11.36 5.33
N THR A 96 -9.05 -10.51 4.44
CA THR A 96 -9.04 -9.05 4.60
C THR A 96 -9.87 -8.62 5.80
N LYS A 97 -11.07 -9.17 5.95
CA LYS A 97 -11.93 -8.90 7.12
C LYS A 97 -11.23 -9.28 8.43
N PHE A 98 -10.61 -10.45 8.46
CA PHE A 98 -9.86 -10.92 9.62
C PHE A 98 -8.69 -9.99 9.96
N MET A 99 -7.87 -9.64 8.97
CA MET A 99 -6.74 -8.74 9.14
C MET A 99 -7.20 -7.35 9.58
N PHE A 100 -8.29 -6.86 9.01
CA PHE A 100 -8.85 -5.55 9.33
C PHE A 100 -9.29 -5.47 10.79
N HIS A 101 -9.95 -6.49 11.33
CA HIS A 101 -10.33 -6.52 12.75
C HIS A 101 -9.11 -6.42 13.67
N HIS A 102 -7.99 -7.04 13.29
CA HIS A 102 -6.75 -6.93 14.04
C HIS A 102 -6.08 -5.56 13.91
N ALA A 103 -6.22 -4.91 12.77
CA ALA A 103 -5.64 -3.61 12.49
C ALA A 103 -6.47 -2.43 13.07
N THR A 104 -7.76 -2.60 13.27
CA THR A 104 -8.68 -1.54 13.70
C THR A 104 -8.21 -0.78 14.96
N PRO A 105 -7.73 -1.43 16.02
CA PRO A 105 -7.25 -0.71 17.21
C PRO A 105 -6.08 0.24 16.93
N TYR A 106 -5.32 -0.03 15.87
CA TYR A 106 -4.19 0.80 15.45
C TYR A 106 -4.66 1.91 14.50
N LEU A 107 -5.56 1.58 13.57
CA LEU A 107 -6.16 2.56 12.66
C LEU A 107 -6.94 3.63 13.44
N ASP A 108 -7.65 3.25 14.49
CA ASP A 108 -8.44 4.17 15.32
C ASP A 108 -7.58 5.18 16.08
N LYS A 109 -6.29 4.98 16.17
CA LYS A 109 -5.34 5.94 16.75
C LYS A 109 -4.92 7.02 15.76
N ILE A 110 -5.16 6.82 14.48
CA ILE A 110 -4.86 7.80 13.43
C ILE A 110 -5.95 8.87 13.47
N ASN A 111 -5.56 10.14 13.44
CA ASN A 111 -6.49 11.25 13.31
C ASN A 111 -5.77 12.44 12.66
N ASN A 112 -6.53 13.50 12.32
CA ASN A 112 -6.02 14.67 11.61
C ASN A 112 -5.30 14.27 10.31
N ILE A 113 -5.99 13.49 9.48
CA ILE A 113 -5.43 12.92 8.26
C ILE A 113 -5.21 14.02 7.23
N HIS A 114 -3.96 14.17 6.79
CA HIS A 114 -3.57 15.17 5.78
C HIS A 114 -3.61 14.62 4.35
N ALA A 115 -3.28 13.37 4.17
CA ALA A 115 -3.30 12.70 2.88
C ALA A 115 -3.44 11.18 3.06
N ILE A 116 -4.08 10.55 2.08
CA ILE A 116 -4.21 9.10 1.95
C ILE A 116 -3.79 8.74 0.53
N GLU A 117 -2.93 7.73 0.39
CA GLU A 117 -2.46 7.25 -0.91
C GLU A 117 -3.35 6.13 -1.43
#